data_5d5df6111072c1a03679064ccbeac817
#
_entry.id   5d5df6111072c1a03679064ccbeac817
#
_cell.length_a   1.000
_cell.length_b   1.000
_cell.length_c   1.000
_cell.angle_alpha   90.00
_cell.angle_beta   90.00
_cell.angle_gamma   90.00
#
_symmetry.space_group_name_H-M   'P 1'
#
loop_
_entity.id
_entity.type
_entity.pdbx_description
1 polymer ?
#
loop_
_entity_poly.entity_id
_entity_poly.type
_entity_poly.pdbx_seq_one_letter_code
_entity_poly.pdbx_strand_id
1 'polypeptide(L)'
;KLKEQIQTPEKLKEILIDIDGVGPIVAGNFLKWTNQKSNINLIDSFLELEISNEIEKIIHKTNNLENKIFVITGSFENLKRNDIGDLIKNNGGKVVNKVSKNTDYLILGENAGSKLLDAQNNNIKIINIEDLKILIPELGSQIS
;
A
#
# COMPACT_ATOMS: atom_id res chain seq x y z
N LYS A 1 -21.69 -9.42 -1.52
CA LYS A 1 -21.07 -9.82 -2.82
C LYS A 1 -20.01 -10.91 -2.68
N LEU A 2 -19.11 -10.89 -1.67
CA LEU A 2 -18.17 -11.98 -1.45
C LEU A 2 -18.83 -13.28 -0.97
N LYS A 3 -19.83 -13.21 -0.09
CA LYS A 3 -20.59 -14.38 0.41
C LYS A 3 -21.30 -15.15 -0.71
N GLU A 4 -21.66 -14.51 -1.81
CA GLU A 4 -22.35 -15.14 -2.95
C GLU A 4 -21.40 -15.85 -3.93
N GLN A 5 -20.10 -15.50 -3.94
CA GLN A 5 -19.11 -16.09 -4.84
C GLN A 5 -18.37 -17.31 -4.27
N ILE A 6 -18.41 -17.48 -2.94
CA ILE A 6 -17.75 -18.60 -2.25
C ILE A 6 -18.80 -19.67 -1.93
N GLN A 7 -19.19 -20.43 -2.96
CA GLN A 7 -20.22 -21.47 -2.79
C GLN A 7 -19.68 -22.84 -2.35
N THR A 8 -18.39 -23.09 -2.48
CA THR A 8 -17.78 -24.38 -2.09
C THR A 8 -16.39 -24.18 -1.47
N PRO A 9 -15.97 -25.10 -0.54
CA PRO A 9 -14.63 -25.07 0.05
C PRO A 9 -13.52 -25.20 -1.01
N GLU A 10 -13.78 -25.91 -2.11
CA GLU A 10 -12.84 -26.10 -3.22
C GLU A 10 -12.54 -24.77 -3.92
N LYS A 11 -13.57 -24.00 -4.22
CA LYS A 11 -13.44 -22.71 -4.90
C LYS A 11 -12.71 -21.69 -4.01
N LEU A 12 -12.97 -21.71 -2.69
CA LEU A 12 -12.23 -20.88 -1.74
C LEU A 12 -10.77 -21.28 -1.70
N LYS A 13 -10.46 -22.58 -1.78
CA LYS A 13 -9.09 -23.08 -1.82
C LYS A 13 -8.33 -22.61 -3.05
N GLU A 14 -8.96 -22.62 -4.22
CA GLU A 14 -8.37 -22.09 -5.47
C GLU A 14 -8.03 -20.60 -5.34
N ILE A 15 -8.98 -19.79 -4.86
CA ILE A 15 -8.77 -18.35 -4.64
C ILE A 15 -7.61 -18.09 -3.67
N LEU A 16 -7.48 -18.90 -2.61
CA LEU A 16 -6.40 -18.75 -1.64
C LEU A 16 -5.03 -19.09 -2.22
N ILE A 17 -4.96 -20.10 -3.10
CA ILE A 17 -3.70 -20.51 -3.75
C ILE A 17 -3.22 -19.49 -4.77
N ASP A 18 -4.11 -18.69 -5.36
CA ASP A 18 -3.76 -17.60 -6.27
C ASP A 18 -3.10 -16.40 -5.57
N ILE A 19 -3.14 -16.36 -4.23
CA ILE A 19 -2.47 -15.33 -3.45
C ILE A 19 -0.97 -15.65 -3.36
N ASP A 20 -0.13 -14.71 -3.73
CA ASP A 20 1.33 -14.87 -3.64
C ASP A 20 1.77 -15.22 -2.21
N GLY A 21 2.56 -16.28 -2.07
CA GLY A 21 2.99 -16.82 -0.77
C GLY A 21 2.01 -17.78 -0.09
N VAL A 22 0.81 -18.03 -0.64
CA VAL A 22 -0.16 -18.99 -0.11
C VAL A 22 -0.12 -20.31 -0.88
N GLY A 23 0.60 -21.29 -0.33
CA GLY A 23 0.63 -22.64 -0.90
C GLY A 23 -0.57 -23.51 -0.51
N PRO A 24 -0.73 -24.69 -1.15
CA PRO A 24 -1.85 -25.62 -0.89
C PRO A 24 -1.98 -26.06 0.56
N ILE A 25 -0.86 -26.14 1.30
CA ILE A 25 -0.84 -26.52 2.72
C ILE A 25 -1.43 -25.39 3.58
N VAL A 26 -1.03 -24.15 3.32
CA VAL A 26 -1.53 -22.96 4.02
C VAL A 26 -3.02 -22.78 3.76
N ALA A 27 -3.43 -22.86 2.50
CA ALA A 27 -4.84 -22.80 2.10
C ALA A 27 -5.67 -23.90 2.79
N GLY A 28 -5.16 -25.15 2.84
CA GLY A 28 -5.83 -26.27 3.50
C GLY A 28 -5.97 -26.07 5.01
N ASN A 29 -4.96 -25.54 5.68
CA ASN A 29 -5.02 -25.25 7.12
C ASN A 29 -5.99 -24.09 7.43
N PHE A 30 -6.01 -23.06 6.60
CA PHE A 30 -6.96 -21.96 6.70
C PHE A 30 -8.41 -22.46 6.58
N LEU A 31 -8.70 -23.32 5.61
CA LEU A 31 -10.03 -23.93 5.46
C LEU A 31 -10.45 -24.79 6.65
N LYS A 32 -9.52 -25.55 7.23
CA LYS A 32 -9.79 -26.31 8.46
C LYS A 32 -10.09 -25.40 9.64
N TRP A 33 -9.37 -24.28 9.75
CA TRP A 33 -9.57 -23.29 10.80
C TRP A 33 -10.93 -22.60 10.65
N THR A 34 -11.31 -22.18 9.43
CA THR A 34 -12.60 -21.52 9.16
C THR A 34 -13.80 -22.45 9.33
N ASN A 35 -13.63 -23.76 9.28
CA ASN A 35 -14.71 -24.73 9.53
C ASN A 35 -15.01 -24.95 11.02
N GLN A 36 -14.21 -24.42 11.93
CA GLN A 36 -14.49 -24.51 13.36
C GLN A 36 -15.52 -23.45 13.75
N LYS A 37 -16.61 -23.88 14.40
CA LYS A 37 -17.73 -22.99 14.76
C LYS A 37 -17.31 -21.81 15.64
N SER A 38 -16.33 -21.99 16.54
CA SER A 38 -15.76 -20.92 17.34
C SER A 38 -15.09 -19.83 16.51
N ASN A 39 -14.41 -20.22 15.43
CA ASN A 39 -13.69 -19.30 14.57
C ASN A 39 -14.64 -18.57 13.61
N ILE A 40 -15.72 -19.24 13.17
CA ILE A 40 -16.81 -18.59 12.41
C ILE A 40 -17.45 -17.50 13.26
N ASN A 41 -17.78 -17.77 14.51
CA ASN A 41 -18.35 -16.78 15.42
C ASN A 41 -17.39 -15.60 15.65
N LEU A 42 -16.09 -15.87 15.73
CA LEU A 42 -15.08 -14.83 15.86
C LEU A 42 -15.04 -13.93 14.62
N ILE A 43 -15.06 -14.52 13.44
CA ILE A 43 -15.11 -13.77 12.16
C ILE A 43 -16.38 -12.92 12.09
N ASP A 44 -17.52 -13.48 12.44
CA ASP A 44 -18.80 -12.74 12.44
C ASP A 44 -18.74 -11.56 13.42
N SER A 45 -18.16 -11.76 14.62
CA SER A 45 -17.96 -10.66 15.59
C SER A 45 -17.06 -9.54 15.04
N PHE A 46 -15.99 -9.88 14.31
CA PHE A 46 -15.13 -8.87 13.65
C PHE A 46 -15.88 -8.13 12.53
N LEU A 47 -16.74 -8.81 11.79
CA LEU A 47 -17.54 -8.18 10.75
C LEU A 47 -18.63 -7.23 11.33
N GLU A 48 -19.18 -7.57 12.50
CA GLU A 48 -20.12 -6.71 13.22
C GLU A 48 -19.46 -5.43 13.78
N LEU A 49 -18.17 -5.48 14.11
CA LEU A 49 -17.40 -4.32 14.59
C LEU A 49 -17.02 -3.32 13.47
N GLU A 50 -17.54 -3.48 12.25
CA GLU A 50 -17.26 -2.62 11.08
C GLU A 50 -15.75 -2.43 10.75
N ILE A 51 -14.88 -3.29 11.26
CA ILE A 51 -13.44 -3.27 10.97
C ILE A 51 -13.17 -3.43 9.46
N SER A 52 -14.13 -4.00 8.71
CA SER A 52 -14.09 -4.13 7.26
C SER A 52 -13.95 -2.79 6.50
N ASN A 53 -14.49 -1.68 7.04
CA ASN A 53 -14.42 -0.39 6.37
C ASN A 53 -13.02 0.24 6.38
N GLU A 54 -12.19 -0.08 7.38
CA GLU A 54 -10.79 0.35 7.40
C GLU A 54 -9.90 -0.52 6.51
N ILE A 55 -10.19 -1.82 6.44
CA ILE A 55 -9.48 -2.75 5.55
C ILE A 55 -9.80 -2.44 4.08
N GLU A 56 -11.04 -2.10 3.74
CA GLU A 56 -11.38 -1.66 2.38
C GLU A 56 -10.67 -0.35 1.99
N LYS A 57 -10.46 0.58 2.92
CA LYS A 57 -9.63 1.77 2.69
C LYS A 57 -8.16 1.44 2.43
N ILE A 58 -7.64 0.37 3.06
CA ILE A 58 -6.25 -0.10 2.86
C ILE A 58 -6.12 -0.87 1.53
N ILE A 59 -7.18 -1.52 1.05
CA ILE A 59 -7.19 -2.33 -0.18
C ILE A 59 -7.50 -1.50 -1.44
N HIS A 60 -8.01 -0.30 -1.33
CA HIS A 60 -8.02 0.64 -2.45
C HIS A 60 -6.59 1.11 -2.75
N LYS A 61 -5.78 0.18 -3.25
CA LYS A 61 -4.58 0.53 -3.99
C LYS A 61 -5.04 1.26 -5.25
N THR A 62 -5.11 2.56 -5.16
CA THR A 62 -5.15 3.37 -6.36
C THR A 62 -3.78 3.19 -7.01
N ASN A 63 -3.72 2.49 -8.14
CA ASN A 63 -2.47 2.28 -8.90
C ASN A 63 -2.02 3.58 -9.60
N ASN A 64 -2.30 4.73 -9.00
CA ASN A 64 -1.98 6.04 -9.58
C ASN A 64 -0.47 6.26 -9.77
N LEU A 65 0.37 5.53 -9.01
CA LEU A 65 1.82 5.63 -9.07
C LEU A 65 2.49 4.36 -9.61
N GLU A 66 1.73 3.50 -10.27
CA GLU A 66 2.24 2.24 -10.81
C GLU A 66 3.46 2.46 -11.71
N ASN A 67 4.49 1.66 -11.50
CA ASN A 67 5.79 1.73 -12.19
C ASN A 67 6.59 3.02 -11.98
N LYS A 68 6.20 3.91 -11.05
CA LYS A 68 6.95 5.12 -10.74
C LYS A 68 7.93 4.89 -9.60
N ILE A 69 9.14 5.42 -9.74
CA ILE A 69 10.23 5.30 -8.77
C ILE A 69 10.47 6.66 -8.10
N PHE A 70 10.38 6.65 -6.78
CA PHE A 70 10.50 7.84 -5.94
C PHE A 70 11.74 7.78 -5.06
N VAL A 71 12.36 8.94 -4.84
CA VAL A 71 13.36 9.17 -3.79
C VAL A 71 12.81 10.24 -2.85
N ILE A 72 12.97 10.05 -1.56
CA ILE A 72 12.53 11.02 -0.53
C ILE A 72 13.77 11.61 0.13
N THR A 73 13.83 12.94 0.21
CA THR A 73 14.94 13.67 0.86
C THR A 73 14.42 14.85 1.69
N GLY A 74 15.16 15.22 2.73
CA GLY A 74 14.76 16.28 3.64
C GLY A 74 13.88 15.81 4.79
N SER A 75 13.39 16.77 5.61
CA SER A 75 12.43 16.59 6.69
C SER A 75 11.08 17.17 6.31
N PHE A 76 10.01 16.70 6.94
CA PHE A 76 8.64 17.15 6.69
C PHE A 76 7.98 17.46 8.03
N GLU A 77 7.29 18.60 8.14
CA GLU A 77 6.79 19.12 9.42
C GLU A 77 5.82 18.17 10.13
N ASN A 78 4.87 17.58 9.41
CA ASN A 78 3.80 16.76 9.99
C ASN A 78 3.80 15.31 9.53
N LEU A 79 4.82 14.87 8.81
CA LEU A 79 4.90 13.53 8.23
C LEU A 79 6.26 12.90 8.42
N LYS A 80 6.28 11.65 8.83
CA LYS A 80 7.52 10.87 8.83
C LYS A 80 7.82 10.36 7.43
N ARG A 81 9.10 10.27 7.10
CA ARG A 81 9.57 9.74 5.81
C ARG A 81 9.03 8.34 5.49
N ASN A 82 8.86 7.51 6.52
CA ASN A 82 8.31 6.16 6.37
C ASN A 82 6.83 6.21 5.98
N ASP A 83 6.05 7.11 6.56
CA ASP A 83 4.62 7.25 6.26
C ASP A 83 4.41 7.68 4.81
N ILE A 84 5.24 8.62 4.31
CA ILE A 84 5.24 9.01 2.90
C ILE A 84 5.64 7.82 2.00
N GLY A 85 6.65 7.06 2.43
CA GLY A 85 7.11 5.88 1.70
C GLY A 85 6.05 4.79 1.58
N ASP A 86 5.30 4.56 2.64
CA ASP A 86 4.24 3.56 2.67
C ASP A 86 3.02 4.00 1.86
N LEU A 87 2.67 5.29 1.89
CA LEU A 87 1.65 5.87 1.01
C LEU A 87 1.98 5.67 -0.47
N ILE A 88 3.23 5.92 -0.88
CA ILE A 88 3.68 5.70 -2.26
C ILE A 88 3.56 4.24 -2.64
N LYS A 89 4.01 3.31 -1.79
CA LYS A 89 3.92 1.87 -2.04
C LYS A 89 2.48 1.39 -2.12
N ASN A 90 1.62 1.87 -1.24
CA ASN A 90 0.19 1.54 -1.23
C ASN A 90 -0.52 2.01 -2.52
N ASN A 91 0.02 3.03 -3.18
CA ASN A 91 -0.46 3.52 -4.47
C ASN A 91 0.31 2.93 -5.69
N GLY A 92 1.04 1.84 -5.50
CA GLY A 92 1.73 1.11 -6.57
C GLY A 92 3.10 1.66 -6.94
N GLY A 93 3.58 2.72 -6.26
CA GLY A 93 4.90 3.30 -6.49
C GLY A 93 6.02 2.55 -5.76
N LYS A 94 7.27 2.78 -6.19
CA LYS A 94 8.46 2.20 -5.58
C LYS A 94 9.32 3.30 -4.96
N VAL A 95 9.74 3.13 -3.71
CA VAL A 95 10.64 4.06 -3.03
C VAL A 95 12.05 3.47 -2.96
N VAL A 96 13.02 4.25 -3.38
CA VAL A 96 14.45 3.88 -3.35
C VAL A 96 15.28 4.92 -2.61
N ASN A 97 16.45 4.51 -2.12
CA ASN A 97 17.31 5.37 -1.29
C ASN A 97 18.28 6.25 -2.08
N LYS A 98 18.56 5.91 -3.33
CA LYS A 98 19.52 6.63 -4.19
C LYS A 98 18.84 7.15 -5.44
N VAL A 99 19.20 8.36 -5.83
CA VAL A 99 18.84 8.91 -7.14
C VAL A 99 19.59 8.18 -8.23
N SER A 100 18.90 7.82 -9.29
CA SER A 100 19.47 7.20 -10.49
C SER A 100 18.69 7.68 -11.73
N LYS A 101 19.19 7.37 -12.91
CA LYS A 101 18.51 7.69 -14.18
C LYS A 101 17.09 7.06 -14.30
N ASN A 102 16.81 6.04 -13.50
CA ASN A 102 15.50 5.37 -13.47
C ASN A 102 14.55 5.98 -12.42
N THR A 103 14.98 7.02 -11.70
CA THR A 103 14.13 7.72 -10.74
C THR A 103 13.19 8.66 -11.48
N ASP A 104 11.88 8.58 -11.24
CA ASP A 104 10.89 9.48 -11.84
C ASP A 104 10.73 10.77 -11.04
N TYR A 105 10.73 10.66 -9.72
CA TYR A 105 10.45 11.79 -8.83
C TYR A 105 11.38 11.84 -7.63
N LEU A 106 11.83 13.04 -7.28
CA LEU A 106 12.42 13.36 -5.98
C LEU A 106 11.41 14.14 -5.14
N ILE A 107 11.00 13.61 -4.00
CA ILE A 107 10.17 14.32 -3.03
C ILE A 107 11.08 15.13 -2.13
N LEU A 108 10.92 16.45 -2.21
CA LEU A 108 11.75 17.43 -1.54
C LEU A 108 11.07 17.92 -0.27
N GLY A 109 11.67 17.64 0.89
CA GLY A 109 11.38 18.27 2.16
C GLY A 109 12.41 19.33 2.53
N GLU A 110 12.29 19.88 3.74
CA GLU A 110 13.24 20.85 4.29
C GLU A 110 14.61 20.21 4.53
N ASN A 111 15.67 21.05 4.49
CA ASN A 111 17.04 20.61 4.73
C ASN A 111 17.49 19.44 3.84
N ALA A 112 17.10 19.46 2.57
CA ALA A 112 17.50 18.46 1.61
C ALA A 112 19.02 18.44 1.43
N GLY A 113 19.60 17.25 1.50
CA GLY A 113 21.04 17.05 1.32
C GLY A 113 21.45 16.85 -0.16
N SER A 114 22.58 16.16 -0.38
CA SER A 114 23.19 15.92 -1.71
C SER A 114 22.26 15.31 -2.76
N LYS A 115 21.20 14.60 -2.35
CA LYS A 115 20.24 13.97 -3.28
C LYS A 115 19.52 14.98 -4.18
N LEU A 116 19.39 16.25 -3.74
CA LEU A 116 18.83 17.31 -4.56
C LEU A 116 19.74 17.62 -5.77
N LEU A 117 21.04 17.72 -5.55
CA LEU A 117 22.02 17.92 -6.61
C LEU A 117 22.05 16.73 -7.57
N ASP A 118 22.00 15.50 -7.03
CA ASP A 118 21.95 14.29 -7.85
C ASP A 118 20.68 14.26 -8.73
N ALA A 119 19.55 14.69 -8.22
CA ALA A 119 18.31 14.75 -8.98
C ALA A 119 18.38 15.82 -10.10
N GLN A 120 18.93 16.99 -9.81
CA GLN A 120 19.12 18.04 -10.80
C GLN A 120 20.07 17.59 -11.92
N ASN A 121 21.19 16.96 -11.56
CA ASN A 121 22.18 16.44 -12.53
C ASN A 121 21.61 15.34 -13.45
N ASN A 122 20.63 14.59 -12.96
CA ASN A 122 19.96 13.52 -13.71
C ASN A 122 18.65 13.96 -14.37
N ASN A 123 18.28 15.25 -14.30
CA ASN A 123 17.03 15.82 -14.81
C ASN A 123 15.77 15.12 -14.22
N ILE A 124 15.83 14.70 -12.95
CA ILE A 124 14.73 14.07 -12.26
C ILE A 124 13.70 15.13 -11.83
N LYS A 125 12.43 14.84 -12.01
CA LYS A 125 11.36 15.75 -11.59
C LYS A 125 11.32 15.90 -10.07
N ILE A 126 11.53 17.12 -9.58
CA ILE A 126 11.49 17.45 -8.15
C ILE A 126 10.06 17.91 -7.84
N ILE A 127 9.47 17.31 -6.81
CA ILE A 127 8.12 17.62 -6.32
C ILE A 127 8.15 17.84 -4.81
N ASN A 128 7.23 18.65 -4.29
CA ASN A 128 7.02 18.83 -2.86
C ASN A 128 5.87 17.91 -2.36
N ILE A 129 5.53 18.02 -1.07
CA ILE A 129 4.46 17.22 -0.47
C ILE A 129 3.08 17.59 -1.03
N GLU A 130 2.86 18.85 -1.40
CA GLU A 130 1.59 19.32 -1.98
C GLU A 130 1.41 18.76 -3.40
N ASP A 131 2.47 18.70 -4.19
CA ASP A 131 2.44 18.07 -5.50
C ASP A 131 2.15 16.55 -5.37
N LEU A 132 2.69 15.91 -4.32
CA LEU A 132 2.41 14.50 -4.04
C LEU A 132 0.93 14.29 -3.66
N LYS A 133 0.29 15.22 -2.94
CA LYS A 133 -1.14 15.17 -2.65
C LYS A 133 -2.00 15.22 -3.90
N ILE A 134 -1.56 15.91 -4.94
CA ILE A 134 -2.25 15.94 -6.24
C ILE A 134 -2.16 14.55 -6.92
N LEU A 135 -1.01 13.89 -6.79
CA LEU A 135 -0.80 12.54 -7.35
C LEU A 135 -1.52 11.45 -6.53
N ILE A 136 -1.69 11.68 -5.22
CA ILE A 136 -2.37 10.80 -4.27
C ILE A 136 -3.45 11.62 -3.54
N PRO A 137 -4.66 11.75 -4.08
CA PRO A 137 -5.72 12.57 -3.46
C PRO A 137 -6.09 12.16 -2.04
N GLU A 138 -5.93 10.88 -1.69
CA GLU A 138 -6.20 10.36 -0.35
C GLU A 138 -5.24 10.94 0.71
N LEU A 139 -4.06 11.43 0.33
CA LEU A 139 -3.11 12.07 1.23
C LEU A 139 -3.70 13.38 1.81
N GLY A 140 -4.53 14.07 1.05
CA GLY A 140 -5.19 15.30 1.48
C GLY A 140 -6.18 15.11 2.63
N SER A 141 -6.78 13.93 2.76
CA SER A 141 -7.75 13.62 3.81
C SER A 141 -7.12 13.13 5.12
N GLN A 142 -5.83 12.80 5.14
CA GLN A 142 -5.12 12.31 6.34
C GLN A 142 -4.32 13.40 7.08
N ILE A 143 -4.22 14.61 6.51
CA ILE A 143 -3.38 15.70 7.01
C ILE A 143 -4.23 16.96 7.33
N SER A 144 -5.53 16.78 7.53
CA SER A 144 -6.41 17.86 8.00
C SER A 144 -6.50 17.88 9.51
#